data_bea71f6a8c87cc046a0091bb3aae05ba
#
_entry.id   bea71f6a8c87cc046a0091bb3aae05ba
#
_cell.length_a   1.000
_cell.length_b   1.000
_cell.length_c   1.000
_cell.angle_alpha   90.00
_cell.angle_beta   90.00
_cell.angle_gamma   90.00
#
_symmetry.space_group_name_H-M   'P 1'
#
loop_
_entity.id
_entity.type
_entity.pdbx_description
1 polymer ?
#
loop_
_entity_poly.entity_id
_entity_poly.type
_entity_poly.pdbx_seq_one_letter_code
_entity_poly.pdbx_strand_id
1 'polypeptide(L)'
;MNNHSMHVTAIIMCGGRGTRMGKSTEEKPLQKLKGRMLIEYVVDALVGSNIFERIVGVTSSNTPNTNSFLRHHLYYKAGLIEVFKTRSDGYPTDLSKVVQTLKPRHVFVVPADLPLLRSKIVRKIVFNAIRLNHPCVSIVLEKSFVENMGMKPSVVVPIGTKKYCHSGITVIDSCKFAPNCYVNEVYIPMNEKQLAVNINSRNELRAAEKLF
;
A
#
# COMPACT_ATOMS: atom_id res chain seq x y z
N MET A 1 -30.91 1.70 -4.18
CA MET A 1 -29.77 0.87 -3.71
C MET A 1 -29.06 1.69 -2.66
N ASN A 2 -29.16 1.31 -1.39
CA ASN A 2 -28.55 2.06 -0.29
C ASN A 2 -27.01 2.03 -0.45
N ASN A 3 -26.45 3.18 -0.83
CA ASN A 3 -25.02 3.45 -0.72
C ASN A 3 -24.65 3.44 0.77
N HIS A 4 -24.42 2.26 1.34
CA HIS A 4 -23.66 2.18 2.58
C HIS A 4 -22.25 2.62 2.24
N SER A 5 -21.93 3.89 2.47
CA SER A 5 -20.56 4.38 2.36
C SER A 5 -19.71 3.51 3.27
N MET A 6 -18.83 2.74 2.67
CA MET A 6 -17.89 1.87 3.39
C MET A 6 -16.82 2.73 4.04
N HIS A 7 -17.08 3.47 5.09
CA HIS A 7 -16.17 4.38 5.78
C HIS A 7 -14.71 3.87 5.84
N VAL A 8 -14.02 3.93 4.72
CA VAL A 8 -12.66 3.42 4.52
C VAL A 8 -11.71 4.56 4.21
N THR A 9 -10.62 4.64 4.95
CA THR A 9 -9.50 5.54 4.66
C THR A 9 -8.37 4.74 4.01
N ALA A 10 -7.87 5.19 2.85
CA ALA A 10 -6.66 4.64 2.27
C ALA A 10 -5.42 5.34 2.86
N ILE A 11 -4.41 4.56 3.22
CA ILE A 11 -3.12 5.03 3.71
C ILE A 11 -2.03 4.50 2.78
N ILE A 12 -1.35 5.41 2.07
CA ILE A 12 -0.20 5.10 1.22
C ILE A 12 1.06 5.28 2.06
N MET A 13 1.78 4.18 2.35
CA MET A 13 3.02 4.23 3.12
C MET A 13 4.20 4.63 2.22
N CYS A 14 4.69 5.85 2.39
CA CYS A 14 5.77 6.43 1.58
C CYS A 14 7.08 6.64 2.38
N GLY A 15 7.06 6.45 3.70
CA GLY A 15 8.12 6.89 4.62
C GLY A 15 9.38 6.00 4.69
N GLY A 16 9.47 4.93 3.90
CA GLY A 16 10.58 3.98 3.95
C GLY A 16 11.92 4.55 3.45
N ARG A 17 13.04 4.09 4.07
CA ARG A 17 14.41 4.53 3.70
C ARG A 17 14.86 4.11 2.30
N GLY A 18 14.18 3.19 1.63
CA GLY A 18 14.52 2.75 0.27
C GLY A 18 15.91 2.11 0.11
N THR A 19 16.53 1.59 1.18
CA THR A 19 17.93 1.12 1.23
C THR A 19 18.26 0.06 0.18
N ARG A 20 17.29 -0.74 -0.24
CA ARG A 20 17.44 -1.78 -1.27
C ARG A 20 17.56 -1.24 -2.70
N MET A 21 17.25 0.05 -2.93
CA MET A 21 17.43 0.71 -4.23
C MET A 21 18.90 1.09 -4.52
N GLY A 22 19.82 0.80 -3.60
CA GLY A 22 21.22 1.16 -3.70
C GLY A 22 21.48 2.65 -3.43
N LYS A 23 22.61 3.17 -3.94
CA LYS A 23 22.99 4.60 -3.80
C LYS A 23 22.15 5.51 -4.71
N SER A 24 20.83 5.40 -4.66
CA SER A 24 19.95 6.36 -5.34
C SER A 24 19.82 7.60 -4.46
N THR A 25 19.98 8.77 -5.05
CA THR A 25 19.67 10.05 -4.38
C THR A 25 18.17 10.33 -4.40
N GLU A 26 17.41 9.60 -5.19
CA GLU A 26 15.97 9.79 -5.36
C GLU A 26 15.19 8.83 -4.44
N GLU A 27 14.21 9.37 -3.75
CA GLU A 27 13.32 8.63 -2.85
C GLU A 27 12.53 7.57 -3.64
N LYS A 28 12.36 6.37 -3.06
CA LYS A 28 11.72 5.24 -3.72
C LYS A 28 10.36 5.56 -4.35
N PRO A 29 9.42 6.27 -3.70
CA PRO A 29 8.12 6.62 -4.30
C PRO A 29 8.23 7.49 -5.56
N LEU A 30 9.33 8.24 -5.72
CA LEU A 30 9.59 9.14 -6.84
C LEU A 30 10.38 8.48 -7.99
N GLN A 31 10.84 7.25 -7.82
CA GLN A 31 11.46 6.51 -8.92
C GLN A 31 10.50 6.39 -10.10
N LYS A 32 11.03 6.54 -11.31
CA LYS A 32 10.22 6.56 -12.54
C LYS A 32 10.15 5.18 -13.19
N LEU A 33 8.94 4.80 -13.56
CA LEU A 33 8.64 3.67 -14.43
C LEU A 33 7.84 4.19 -15.62
N LYS A 34 8.33 3.96 -16.87
CA LYS A 34 7.68 4.50 -18.08
C LYS A 34 7.38 6.00 -18.00
N GLY A 35 8.30 6.78 -17.45
CA GLY A 35 8.21 8.24 -17.35
C GLY A 35 7.35 8.80 -16.20
N ARG A 36 6.62 7.94 -15.46
CA ARG A 36 5.78 8.32 -14.31
C ARG A 36 6.37 7.84 -12.99
N MET A 37 6.18 8.59 -11.93
CA MET A 37 6.64 8.19 -10.59
C MET A 37 5.81 7.01 -10.04
N LEU A 38 6.43 6.11 -9.28
CA LEU A 38 5.76 4.92 -8.74
C LEU A 38 4.51 5.28 -7.94
N ILE A 39 4.60 6.32 -7.12
CA ILE A 39 3.48 6.77 -6.29
C ILE A 39 2.27 7.23 -7.10
N GLU A 40 2.45 7.80 -8.29
CA GLU A 40 1.35 8.29 -9.14
C GLU A 40 0.44 7.12 -9.58
N TYR A 41 1.01 5.95 -9.87
CA TYR A 41 0.23 4.77 -10.22
C TYR A 41 -0.69 4.33 -9.08
N VAL A 42 -0.16 4.36 -7.86
CA VAL A 42 -0.92 3.97 -6.66
C VAL A 42 -2.01 4.99 -6.37
N VAL A 43 -1.67 6.29 -6.40
CA VAL A 43 -2.63 7.38 -6.18
C VAL A 43 -3.77 7.30 -7.19
N ASP A 44 -3.48 7.13 -8.49
CA ASP A 44 -4.50 7.00 -9.54
C ASP A 44 -5.42 5.78 -9.30
N ALA A 45 -4.85 4.65 -8.87
CA ALA A 45 -5.64 3.46 -8.59
C ALA A 45 -6.61 3.67 -7.42
N LEU A 46 -6.17 4.41 -6.38
CA LEU A 46 -7.00 4.71 -5.22
C LEU A 46 -8.07 5.74 -5.54
N VAL A 47 -7.70 6.88 -6.14
CA VAL A 47 -8.65 7.94 -6.55
C VAL A 47 -9.68 7.36 -7.52
N GLY A 48 -9.24 6.66 -8.57
CA GLY A 48 -10.13 6.05 -9.55
C GLY A 48 -10.99 4.89 -9.00
N SER A 49 -10.70 4.38 -7.80
CA SER A 49 -11.56 3.39 -7.16
C SER A 49 -12.87 3.98 -6.64
N ASN A 50 -12.86 5.25 -6.27
CA ASN A 50 -14.01 6.01 -5.78
C ASN A 50 -14.76 5.34 -4.60
N ILE A 51 -14.01 4.72 -3.67
CA ILE A 51 -14.58 4.03 -2.51
C ILE A 51 -14.05 4.55 -1.18
N PHE A 52 -13.04 5.42 -1.20
CA PHE A 52 -12.41 5.95 0.00
C PHE A 52 -12.99 7.31 0.37
N GLU A 53 -13.29 7.50 1.67
CA GLU A 53 -13.62 8.82 2.22
C GLU A 53 -12.40 9.73 2.24
N ARG A 54 -11.22 9.14 2.51
CA ARG A 54 -9.94 9.84 2.60
C ARG A 54 -8.86 9.00 1.97
N ILE A 55 -7.93 9.65 1.28
CA ILE A 55 -6.70 9.03 0.77
C ILE A 55 -5.53 9.83 1.34
N VAL A 56 -4.68 9.19 2.13
CA VAL A 56 -3.61 9.87 2.88
C VAL A 56 -2.24 9.31 2.49
N GLY A 57 -1.39 10.15 1.92
CA GLY A 57 0.02 9.83 1.70
C GLY A 57 0.82 10.05 2.98
N VAL A 58 1.34 8.97 3.57
CA VAL A 58 2.15 9.04 4.80
C VAL A 58 3.62 9.12 4.44
N THR A 59 4.20 10.27 4.64
CA THR A 59 5.62 10.56 4.44
C THR A 59 6.36 10.63 5.79
N SER A 60 7.67 10.61 5.75
CA SER A 60 8.49 10.72 6.96
C SER A 60 9.65 11.70 6.77
N SER A 61 10.49 11.86 7.79
CA SER A 61 11.75 12.61 7.66
C SER A 61 12.69 12.04 6.60
N ASN A 62 12.54 10.76 6.21
CA ASN A 62 13.33 10.11 5.16
C ASN A 62 12.80 10.40 3.74
N THR A 63 11.62 11.00 3.60
CA THR A 63 10.97 11.23 2.30
C THR A 63 10.44 12.66 2.14
N PRO A 64 11.33 13.70 2.32
CA PRO A 64 10.93 15.09 2.21
C PRO A 64 10.50 15.48 0.79
N ASN A 65 11.16 14.93 -0.25
CA ASN A 65 10.82 15.22 -1.64
C ASN A 65 9.48 14.61 -2.03
N THR A 66 9.17 13.38 -1.56
CA THR A 66 7.84 12.77 -1.73
C THR A 66 6.76 13.61 -1.05
N ASN A 67 7.03 14.13 0.15
CA ASN A 67 6.12 15.05 0.83
C ASN A 67 5.83 16.29 -0.02
N SER A 68 6.88 16.93 -0.51
CA SER A 68 6.76 18.11 -1.38
C SER A 68 6.00 17.77 -2.66
N PHE A 69 6.37 16.69 -3.33
CA PHE A 69 5.71 16.23 -4.55
C PHE A 69 4.20 16.06 -4.35
N LEU A 70 3.79 15.31 -3.31
CA LEU A 70 2.37 15.06 -3.04
C LEU A 70 1.60 16.34 -2.75
N ARG A 71 2.18 17.32 -2.03
CA ARG A 71 1.55 18.61 -1.72
C ARG A 71 1.37 19.49 -2.95
N HIS A 72 2.17 19.31 -4.00
CA HIS A 72 2.05 20.03 -5.26
C HIS A 72 1.23 19.27 -6.31
N HIS A 73 0.87 18.01 -6.03
CA HIS A 73 0.11 17.17 -6.93
C HIS A 73 -1.32 17.72 -7.15
N LEU A 74 -1.85 17.53 -8.37
CA LEU A 74 -3.19 18.01 -8.74
C LEU A 74 -4.27 17.47 -7.80
N TYR A 75 -4.20 16.19 -7.41
CA TYR A 75 -5.18 15.59 -6.50
C TYR A 75 -5.13 16.15 -5.08
N TYR A 76 -3.98 16.60 -4.60
CA TYR A 76 -3.87 17.31 -3.32
C TYR A 76 -4.56 18.69 -3.43
N LYS A 77 -4.27 19.44 -4.50
CA LYS A 77 -4.92 20.74 -4.75
C LYS A 77 -6.43 20.63 -4.92
N ALA A 78 -6.91 19.50 -5.46
CA ALA A 78 -8.33 19.20 -5.60
C ALA A 78 -8.98 18.62 -4.32
N GLY A 79 -8.23 18.48 -3.23
CA GLY A 79 -8.73 17.89 -1.98
C GLY A 79 -9.01 16.39 -2.02
N LEU A 80 -8.53 15.69 -3.05
CA LEU A 80 -8.74 14.24 -3.23
C LEU A 80 -7.73 13.37 -2.47
N ILE A 81 -6.56 13.93 -2.14
CA ILE A 81 -5.55 13.29 -1.29
C ILE A 81 -5.07 14.25 -0.22
N GLU A 82 -4.66 13.68 0.90
CA GLU A 82 -4.06 14.38 2.03
C GLU A 82 -2.61 13.91 2.23
N VAL A 83 -1.81 14.70 2.95
CA VAL A 83 -0.43 14.33 3.29
C VAL A 83 -0.23 14.41 4.80
N PHE A 84 0.18 13.28 5.39
CA PHE A 84 0.52 13.18 6.80
C PHE A 84 2.03 12.92 6.94
N LYS A 85 2.71 13.70 7.79
CA LYS A 85 4.16 13.56 8.02
C LYS A 85 4.41 12.91 9.37
N THR A 86 5.20 11.83 9.39
CA THR A 86 5.68 11.13 10.60
C THR A 86 7.14 11.44 10.89
N ARG A 87 7.64 10.98 12.03
CA ARG A 87 9.04 11.12 12.46
C ARG A 87 9.98 10.05 11.93
N SER A 88 9.46 8.99 11.28
CA SER A 88 10.25 7.82 10.86
C SER A 88 10.67 6.90 12.00
N ASP A 89 9.77 6.67 12.94
CA ASP A 89 9.97 5.81 14.11
C ASP A 89 9.77 4.31 13.78
N GLY A 90 9.61 3.99 12.49
CA GLY A 90 9.37 2.67 11.95
C GLY A 90 7.93 2.47 11.45
N TYR A 91 7.76 1.51 10.53
CA TYR A 91 6.48 1.28 9.85
C TYR A 91 5.29 1.07 10.81
N PRO A 92 5.36 0.18 11.84
CA PRO A 92 4.22 -0.04 12.74
C PRO A 92 3.87 1.22 13.55
N THR A 93 4.88 1.92 14.05
CA THR A 93 4.72 3.13 14.87
C THR A 93 4.14 4.27 14.05
N ASP A 94 4.65 4.49 12.85
CA ASP A 94 4.16 5.52 11.94
C ASP A 94 2.71 5.26 11.54
N LEU A 95 2.36 4.02 11.18
CA LEU A 95 1.00 3.62 10.85
C LEU A 95 0.05 3.79 12.05
N SER A 96 0.44 3.32 13.23
CA SER A 96 -0.34 3.46 14.47
C SER A 96 -0.64 4.92 14.78
N LYS A 97 0.35 5.80 14.66
CA LYS A 97 0.18 7.25 14.88
C LYS A 97 -0.84 7.86 13.92
N VAL A 98 -0.79 7.48 12.64
CA VAL A 98 -1.75 7.97 11.64
C VAL A 98 -3.16 7.49 11.99
N VAL A 99 -3.33 6.20 12.26
CA VAL A 99 -4.63 5.61 12.61
C VAL A 99 -5.20 6.26 13.87
N GLN A 100 -4.40 6.47 14.93
CA GLN A 100 -4.82 7.13 16.16
C GLN A 100 -5.22 8.59 15.94
N THR A 101 -4.55 9.31 15.04
CA THR A 101 -4.84 10.71 14.74
C THR A 101 -6.09 10.87 13.90
N LEU A 102 -6.25 10.05 12.87
CA LEU A 102 -7.35 10.15 11.91
C LEU A 102 -8.62 9.43 12.35
N LYS A 103 -8.49 8.45 13.23
CA LYS A 103 -9.58 7.60 13.78
C LYS A 103 -10.53 7.04 12.72
N PRO A 104 -10.03 6.50 11.62
CA PRO A 104 -10.86 5.90 10.57
C PRO A 104 -11.50 4.61 11.09
N ARG A 105 -12.68 4.24 10.60
CA ARG A 105 -13.28 2.94 10.92
C ARG A 105 -12.53 1.79 10.28
N HIS A 106 -12.35 1.86 8.96
CA HIS A 106 -11.56 0.88 8.23
C HIS A 106 -10.38 1.57 7.57
N VAL A 107 -9.25 0.89 7.55
CA VAL A 107 -8.01 1.37 6.94
C VAL A 107 -7.59 0.41 5.84
N PHE A 108 -7.41 0.92 4.63
CA PHE A 108 -6.73 0.22 3.54
C PHE A 108 -5.30 0.71 3.48
N VAL A 109 -4.35 -0.11 3.90
CA VAL A 109 -2.92 0.22 3.87
C VAL A 109 -2.31 -0.33 2.59
N VAL A 110 -1.53 0.49 1.89
CA VAL A 110 -0.88 0.12 0.63
C VAL A 110 0.51 0.75 0.55
N PRO A 111 1.53 0.04 0.01
CA PRO A 111 2.84 0.63 -0.26
C PRO A 111 2.78 1.51 -1.52
N ALA A 112 3.73 2.47 -1.62
CA ALA A 112 3.81 3.42 -2.73
C ALA A 112 4.46 2.85 -4.02
N ASP A 113 4.76 1.57 -4.07
CA ASP A 113 5.62 0.92 -5.07
C ASP A 113 4.96 -0.25 -5.82
N LEU A 114 3.63 -0.20 -5.95
CA LEU A 114 2.82 -1.15 -6.72
C LEU A 114 2.33 -0.51 -8.04
N PRO A 115 3.18 -0.35 -9.05
CA PRO A 115 2.85 0.42 -10.26
C PRO A 115 1.78 -0.21 -11.15
N LEU A 116 1.53 -1.51 -11.00
CA LEU A 116 0.47 -2.19 -11.75
C LEU A 116 -0.89 -2.20 -11.03
N LEU A 117 -0.98 -1.62 -9.83
CA LEU A 117 -2.24 -1.55 -9.09
C LEU A 117 -3.32 -0.87 -9.93
N ARG A 118 -4.55 -1.38 -9.87
CA ARG A 118 -5.70 -0.86 -10.62
C ARG A 118 -6.92 -0.70 -9.71
N SER A 119 -7.74 0.28 -9.96
CA SER A 119 -8.95 0.60 -9.19
C SER A 119 -9.89 -0.60 -9.00
N LYS A 120 -10.01 -1.47 -10.03
CA LYS A 120 -10.82 -2.69 -9.95
C LYS A 120 -10.30 -3.65 -8.87
N ILE A 121 -8.97 -3.81 -8.79
CA ILE A 121 -8.33 -4.69 -7.79
C ILE A 121 -8.47 -4.09 -6.39
N VAL A 122 -8.30 -2.77 -6.26
CA VAL A 122 -8.52 -2.05 -4.99
C VAL A 122 -9.93 -2.31 -4.46
N ARG A 123 -10.96 -2.11 -5.29
CA ARG A 123 -12.36 -2.39 -4.92
C ARG A 123 -12.57 -3.85 -4.51
N LYS A 124 -12.03 -4.80 -5.29
CA LYS A 124 -12.13 -6.25 -4.99
C LYS A 124 -11.55 -6.59 -3.62
N ILE A 125 -10.35 -6.05 -3.30
CA ILE A 125 -9.69 -6.27 -2.02
C ILE A 125 -10.51 -5.72 -0.87
N VAL A 126 -10.88 -4.44 -0.93
CA VAL A 126 -11.62 -3.77 0.16
C VAL A 126 -12.94 -4.49 0.42
N PHE A 127 -13.68 -4.82 -0.64
CA PHE A 127 -14.97 -5.50 -0.52
C PHE A 127 -14.83 -6.88 0.15
N ASN A 128 -13.88 -7.69 -0.30
CA ASN A 128 -13.65 -9.02 0.25
C ASN A 128 -13.18 -8.95 1.71
N ALA A 129 -12.25 -8.05 2.02
CA ALA A 129 -11.72 -7.92 3.37
C ALA A 129 -12.77 -7.47 4.38
N ILE A 130 -13.59 -6.48 4.04
CA ILE A 130 -14.66 -6.00 4.93
C ILE A 130 -15.70 -7.10 5.19
N ARG A 131 -16.05 -7.91 4.17
CA ARG A 131 -16.99 -9.02 4.32
C ARG A 131 -16.52 -10.11 5.27
N LEU A 132 -15.21 -10.31 5.40
CA LEU A 132 -14.65 -11.27 6.37
C LEU A 132 -14.86 -10.80 7.81
N ASN A 133 -15.18 -9.53 8.03
CA ASN A 133 -15.45 -8.95 9.35
C ASN A 133 -14.34 -9.25 10.39
N HIS A 134 -13.09 -9.27 9.93
CA HIS A 134 -11.90 -9.62 10.73
C HIS A 134 -11.08 -8.37 11.08
N PRO A 135 -10.42 -8.30 12.27
CA PRO A 135 -9.62 -7.13 12.67
C PRO A 135 -8.52 -6.74 11.69
N CYS A 136 -7.84 -7.73 11.10
CA CYS A 136 -6.73 -7.51 10.19
C CYS A 136 -6.76 -8.54 9.05
N VAL A 137 -6.86 -8.07 7.83
CA VAL A 137 -6.90 -8.89 6.61
C VAL A 137 -5.79 -8.48 5.68
N SER A 138 -4.83 -9.37 5.43
CA SER A 138 -3.70 -9.11 4.54
C SER A 138 -3.78 -9.88 3.24
N ILE A 139 -3.33 -9.24 2.17
CA ILE A 139 -3.32 -9.85 0.84
C ILE A 139 -1.96 -10.50 0.61
N VAL A 140 -2.00 -11.77 0.25
CA VAL A 140 -0.80 -12.57 -0.03
C VAL A 140 -0.87 -13.22 -1.40
N LEU A 141 0.30 -13.51 -1.97
CA LEU A 141 0.44 -14.20 -3.25
C LEU A 141 1.26 -15.47 -3.05
N GLU A 142 1.02 -16.51 -3.84
CA GLU A 142 1.92 -17.67 -3.83
C GLU A 142 3.35 -17.24 -4.19
N LYS A 143 4.32 -17.72 -3.42
CA LYS A 143 5.73 -17.36 -3.61
C LYS A 143 6.19 -17.64 -5.04
N SER A 144 5.86 -18.82 -5.58
CA SER A 144 6.18 -19.21 -6.97
C SER A 144 5.58 -18.26 -8.00
N PHE A 145 4.35 -17.77 -7.77
CA PHE A 145 3.71 -16.79 -8.66
C PHE A 145 4.51 -15.49 -8.74
N VAL A 146 4.97 -14.97 -7.59
CA VAL A 146 5.78 -13.74 -7.52
C VAL A 146 7.14 -13.94 -8.19
N GLU A 147 7.80 -15.08 -7.96
CA GLU A 147 9.08 -15.43 -8.56
C GLU A 147 8.97 -15.55 -10.09
N ASN A 148 7.88 -16.14 -10.60
CA ASN A 148 7.62 -16.25 -12.04
C ASN A 148 7.38 -14.88 -12.71
N MET A 149 7.01 -13.85 -11.95
CA MET A 149 6.93 -12.46 -12.43
C MET A 149 8.28 -11.74 -12.41
N GLY A 150 9.38 -12.43 -12.06
CA GLY A 150 10.72 -11.83 -11.95
C GLY A 150 10.89 -10.93 -10.73
N MET A 151 9.99 -11.03 -9.74
CA MET A 151 10.04 -10.25 -8.51
C MET A 151 10.61 -11.08 -7.36
N LYS A 152 11.30 -10.41 -6.43
CA LYS A 152 11.86 -11.07 -5.24
C LYS A 152 10.84 -10.98 -4.07
N PRO A 153 10.40 -12.13 -3.53
CA PRO A 153 9.55 -12.14 -2.34
C PRO A 153 10.21 -11.42 -1.15
N SER A 154 9.50 -10.49 -0.51
CA SER A 154 10.05 -9.69 0.60
C SER A 154 9.75 -10.29 1.97
N VAL A 155 8.51 -10.65 2.23
CA VAL A 155 8.05 -11.30 3.47
C VAL A 155 7.33 -12.57 3.08
N VAL A 156 7.85 -13.71 3.54
CA VAL A 156 7.30 -15.03 3.23
C VAL A 156 6.62 -15.58 4.47
N VAL A 157 5.35 -15.98 4.32
CA VAL A 157 4.54 -16.61 5.36
C VAL A 157 4.13 -18.02 4.94
N PRO A 158 4.28 -19.03 5.81
CA PRO A 158 3.74 -20.37 5.54
C PRO A 158 2.23 -20.39 5.84
N ILE A 159 1.43 -20.92 4.92
CA ILE A 159 -0.01 -21.15 5.12
C ILE A 159 -0.30 -22.58 4.67
N GLY A 160 -0.57 -23.47 5.63
CA GLY A 160 -0.65 -24.91 5.36
C GLY A 160 0.66 -25.45 4.76
N THR A 161 0.59 -26.13 3.64
CA THR A 161 1.75 -26.71 2.92
C THR A 161 2.40 -25.75 1.94
N LYS A 162 1.83 -24.57 1.71
CA LYS A 162 2.31 -23.59 0.72
C LYS A 162 3.03 -22.43 1.37
N LYS A 163 3.91 -21.77 0.59
CA LYS A 163 4.59 -20.52 0.97
C LYS A 163 3.98 -19.36 0.19
N TYR A 164 3.62 -18.32 0.92
CA TYR A 164 3.06 -17.09 0.36
C TYR A 164 3.95 -15.90 0.66
N CYS A 165 3.83 -14.84 -0.14
CA CYS A 165 4.48 -13.56 0.12
C CYS A 165 3.43 -12.49 0.39
N HIS A 166 3.71 -11.62 1.33
CA HIS A 166 2.88 -10.47 1.62
C HIS A 166 2.96 -9.45 0.47
N SER A 167 1.81 -8.97 -0.02
CA SER A 167 1.75 -7.94 -1.08
C SER A 167 2.11 -6.54 -0.58
N GLY A 168 2.11 -6.34 0.73
CA GLY A 168 2.18 -5.02 1.36
C GLY A 168 0.80 -4.38 1.57
N ILE A 169 -0.29 -5.00 1.10
CA ILE A 169 -1.64 -4.49 1.28
C ILE A 169 -2.33 -5.19 2.45
N THR A 170 -2.89 -4.38 3.34
CA THR A 170 -3.65 -4.84 4.51
C THR A 170 -4.90 -3.99 4.69
N VAL A 171 -6.01 -4.61 5.07
CA VAL A 171 -7.24 -3.93 5.50
C VAL A 171 -7.43 -4.16 6.98
N ILE A 172 -7.61 -3.07 7.73
CA ILE A 172 -7.71 -3.05 9.19
C ILE A 172 -9.07 -2.50 9.59
N ASP A 173 -9.77 -3.19 10.48
CA ASP A 173 -10.92 -2.66 11.23
C ASP A 173 -10.40 -2.05 12.53
N SER A 174 -10.20 -0.74 12.57
CA SER A 174 -9.60 -0.06 13.72
C SER A 174 -10.45 -0.13 14.98
N CYS A 175 -11.75 -0.37 14.87
CA CYS A 175 -12.64 -0.53 16.02
C CYS A 175 -12.40 -1.86 16.77
N LYS A 176 -11.75 -2.83 16.12
CA LYS A 176 -11.41 -4.14 16.69
C LYS A 176 -9.99 -4.22 17.24
N PHE A 177 -9.27 -3.10 17.20
CA PHE A 177 -7.92 -2.99 17.77
C PHE A 177 -7.99 -2.47 19.20
N ALA A 178 -7.54 -3.27 20.15
CA ALA A 178 -7.22 -2.76 21.48
C ALA A 178 -5.73 -2.37 21.54
N PRO A 179 -5.37 -1.28 22.21
CA PRO A 179 -3.95 -0.92 22.41
C PRO A 179 -3.22 -2.10 23.09
N ASN A 180 -2.02 -2.41 22.59
CA ASN A 180 -1.15 -3.47 23.12
C ASN A 180 -1.68 -4.92 23.01
N CYS A 181 -2.69 -5.17 22.19
CA CYS A 181 -3.16 -6.53 21.92
C CYS A 181 -2.50 -7.11 20.67
N TYR A 182 -2.17 -8.39 20.73
CA TYR A 182 -1.81 -9.15 19.52
C TYR A 182 -3.00 -9.19 18.58
N VAL A 183 -2.80 -8.76 17.35
CA VAL A 183 -3.85 -8.77 16.33
C VAL A 183 -3.71 -10.06 15.53
N ASN A 184 -4.72 -10.89 15.62
CA ASN A 184 -4.81 -12.04 14.72
C ASN A 184 -4.99 -11.55 13.29
N GLU A 185 -4.09 -11.95 12.41
CA GLU A 185 -4.09 -11.58 11.00
C GLU A 185 -4.60 -12.76 10.17
N VAL A 186 -5.56 -12.52 9.28
CA VAL A 186 -5.99 -13.50 8.28
C VAL A 186 -5.51 -13.11 6.90
N TYR A 187 -5.29 -14.10 6.05
CA TYR A 187 -4.72 -13.93 4.73
C TYR A 187 -5.73 -14.26 3.64
N ILE A 188 -5.81 -13.40 2.62
CA ILE A 188 -6.51 -13.66 1.36
C ILE A 188 -5.46 -13.92 0.28
N PRO A 189 -5.34 -15.16 -0.23
CA PRO A 189 -4.51 -15.45 -1.39
C PRO A 189 -5.10 -14.81 -2.66
N MET A 190 -4.31 -14.00 -3.37
CA MET A 190 -4.72 -13.35 -4.62
C MET A 190 -3.54 -13.31 -5.61
N ASN A 191 -3.43 -14.30 -6.48
CA ASN A 191 -2.40 -14.37 -7.52
C ASN A 191 -2.76 -13.44 -8.70
N GLU A 192 -2.73 -12.13 -8.45
CA GLU A 192 -2.98 -11.08 -9.45
C GLU A 192 -1.65 -10.41 -9.84
N LYS A 193 -1.36 -10.30 -11.14
CA LYS A 193 -0.17 -9.62 -11.66
C LYS A 193 0.01 -8.21 -11.06
N GLN A 194 -1.10 -7.51 -10.86
CA GLN A 194 -1.15 -6.15 -10.32
C GLN A 194 -0.65 -6.03 -8.89
N LEU A 195 -0.61 -7.12 -8.16
CA LEU A 195 -0.17 -7.20 -6.75
C LEU A 195 1.24 -7.81 -6.62
N ALA A 196 1.68 -8.57 -7.64
CA ALA A 196 2.97 -9.25 -7.63
C ALA A 196 4.14 -8.30 -7.86
N VAL A 197 3.93 -7.22 -8.63
CA VAL A 197 4.98 -6.29 -9.05
C VAL A 197 5.15 -5.19 -8.00
N ASN A 198 5.92 -5.52 -6.96
CA ASN A 198 6.34 -4.60 -5.91
C ASN A 198 7.82 -4.25 -6.12
N ILE A 199 8.11 -2.99 -6.45
CA ILE A 199 9.45 -2.54 -6.85
C ILE A 199 10.29 -2.17 -5.63
N ASN A 200 11.29 -2.98 -5.30
CA ASN A 200 12.21 -2.77 -4.18
C ASN A 200 13.67 -2.57 -4.61
N SER A 201 13.98 -2.82 -5.89
CA SER A 201 15.32 -2.74 -6.43
C SER A 201 15.32 -2.25 -7.89
N ARG A 202 16.50 -1.82 -8.39
CA ARG A 202 16.65 -1.43 -9.80
C ARG A 202 16.40 -2.59 -10.76
N ASN A 203 16.72 -3.82 -10.36
CA ASN A 203 16.45 -5.00 -11.20
C ASN A 203 14.95 -5.26 -11.33
N GLU A 204 14.18 -5.11 -10.24
CA GLU A 204 12.73 -5.22 -10.26
C GLU A 204 12.08 -4.09 -11.07
N LEU A 205 12.65 -2.87 -11.02
CA LEU A 205 12.20 -1.75 -11.85
C LEU A 205 12.34 -2.10 -13.35
N ARG A 206 13.51 -2.63 -13.78
CA ARG A 206 13.74 -3.08 -15.16
C ARG A 206 12.83 -4.25 -15.56
N ALA A 207 12.60 -5.20 -14.64
CA ALA A 207 11.67 -6.30 -14.88
C ALA A 207 10.24 -5.79 -15.07
N ALA A 208 9.81 -4.84 -14.23
CA ALA A 208 8.50 -4.22 -14.33
C ALA A 208 8.29 -3.50 -15.68
N GLU A 209 9.31 -2.86 -16.26
CA GLU A 209 9.22 -2.20 -17.57
C GLU A 209 8.77 -3.12 -18.70
N LYS A 210 9.08 -4.42 -18.60
CA LYS A 210 8.69 -5.44 -19.57
C LYS A 210 7.25 -5.92 -19.39
N LEU A 211 6.64 -5.62 -18.25
CA LEU A 211 5.28 -6.04 -17.88
C LEU A 211 4.23 -4.98 -18.17
N PHE A 212 4.65 -3.77 -18.56
CA PHE A 212 3.82 -2.62 -18.96
C PHE A 212 3.54 -2.67 -20.49
#